data_0afde42747ef07191eba71739eb5a287
#
_entry.id   0afde42747ef07191eba71739eb5a287
#
_cell.length_a   1.000
_cell.length_b   1.000
_cell.length_c   1.000
_cell.angle_alpha   90.00
_cell.angle_beta   90.00
_cell.angle_gamma   90.00
#
_symmetry.space_group_name_H-M   'P 1'
#
loop_
_entity.id
_entity.type
_entity.pdbx_description
1 polymer ?
#
loop_
_entity_poly.entity_id
_entity_poly.type
_entity_poly.pdbx_seq_one_letter_code
_entity_poly.pdbx_strand_id
1 'polypeptide(L)'
;MAQILKTDFRKFEDQNTIDIASVTASRRKLTVGLIAPAVEETSRETADEHTSEPIKDMADILRISQYLIASDRYRDNMLFIVGINFGLRVSDLRTLRFSDLITGDFAFKDSFLILERKTKNTRKHKKNRRITINNAVMDAVTLYLENTPNVRLSDYLFPSESNHGKEGEPIHRNSIDRILKGIAKDLGLGNKMATHSLRKTFAYHQMVMSGNDPRKLLLLQKMFGHSTAAQTLDYIGITGEEIEAAYRNLNLGSLTENYLVDSMVYESDDEAV
;
A
#
# COMPACT_ATOMS: atom_id res chain seq x y z
N MET A 1 -1.13 22.97 -29.94
CA MET A 1 0.07 23.73 -29.53
C MET A 1 -0.15 24.17 -28.09
N ALA A 2 0.39 23.44 -27.13
CA ALA A 2 0.35 23.78 -25.72
C ALA A 2 1.70 24.41 -25.37
N GLN A 3 1.72 25.69 -25.06
CA GLN A 3 2.88 26.40 -24.55
C GLN A 3 3.13 25.95 -23.10
N ILE A 4 4.22 25.24 -22.88
CA ILE A 4 4.75 24.96 -21.55
C ILE A 4 5.35 26.27 -21.03
N LEU A 5 4.72 26.84 -20.01
CA LEU A 5 5.26 27.97 -19.25
C LEU A 5 6.52 27.47 -18.53
N LYS A 6 7.69 27.89 -19.05
CA LYS A 6 8.97 27.79 -18.35
C LYS A 6 8.96 28.80 -17.21
N THR A 7 8.62 28.37 -16.02
CA THR A 7 8.83 29.13 -14.79
C THR A 7 10.33 29.12 -14.46
N ASP A 8 10.92 30.27 -14.36
CA ASP A 8 12.36 30.47 -14.13
C ASP A 8 12.68 30.27 -12.64
N PHE A 9 13.07 29.04 -12.26
CA PHE A 9 13.34 28.60 -10.88
C PHE A 9 14.69 29.08 -10.31
N ARG A 10 15.39 30.05 -10.93
CA ARG A 10 16.74 30.45 -10.53
C ARG A 10 16.86 31.47 -9.38
N LYS A 11 15.84 31.65 -8.54
CA LYS A 11 15.86 32.69 -7.49
C LYS A 11 15.63 32.23 -6.06
N PHE A 12 15.91 30.97 -5.69
CA PHE A 12 15.93 30.61 -4.28
C PHE A 12 17.14 29.73 -3.98
N GLU A 13 18.25 30.35 -3.63
CA GLU A 13 19.43 29.73 -3.04
C GLU A 13 19.18 29.39 -1.57
N ASP A 14 18.22 28.50 -1.30
CA ASP A 14 18.15 27.83 -0.01
C ASP A 14 18.63 26.38 -0.25
N GLN A 15 19.87 26.07 0.15
CA GLN A 15 20.58 24.80 -0.14
C GLN A 15 19.86 23.52 0.33
N ASN A 16 18.66 23.65 0.93
CA ASN A 16 17.85 22.55 1.46
C ASN A 16 16.53 22.33 0.71
N THR A 17 16.20 23.12 -0.31
CA THR A 17 14.97 22.92 -1.10
C THR A 17 15.17 21.81 -2.12
N ILE A 18 14.18 20.91 -2.26
CA ILE A 18 14.24 19.79 -3.20
C ILE A 18 14.15 20.32 -4.64
N ASP A 19 15.14 19.97 -5.47
CA ASP A 19 15.10 20.20 -6.92
C ASP A 19 14.28 19.11 -7.60
N ILE A 20 13.08 19.46 -8.05
CA ILE A 20 12.11 18.55 -8.69
C ILE A 20 12.69 17.97 -9.99
N ALA A 21 13.46 18.72 -10.74
CA ALA A 21 14.04 18.23 -12.00
C ALA A 21 15.01 17.07 -11.76
N SER A 22 15.83 17.15 -10.71
CA SER A 22 16.74 16.07 -10.32
C SER A 22 16.00 14.84 -9.80
N VAL A 23 14.92 15.02 -9.05
CA VAL A 23 14.08 13.92 -8.55
C VAL A 23 13.40 13.18 -9.71
N THR A 24 12.85 13.93 -10.67
CA THR A 24 12.16 13.37 -11.84
C THR A 24 13.12 12.62 -12.77
N ALA A 25 14.34 13.08 -12.94
CA ALA A 25 15.36 12.44 -13.78
C ALA A 25 15.78 11.06 -13.23
N SER A 26 15.67 10.83 -11.92
CA SER A 26 16.01 9.55 -11.28
C SER A 26 14.90 8.49 -11.37
N ARG A 27 13.75 8.80 -11.98
CA ARG A 27 12.65 7.82 -12.18
C ARG A 27 13.07 6.71 -13.14
N ARG A 28 12.92 5.45 -12.69
CA ARG A 28 13.06 4.27 -13.57
C ARG A 28 11.82 4.19 -14.47
N LYS A 29 12.00 4.19 -15.80
CA LYS A 29 10.91 3.98 -16.77
C LYS A 29 10.32 2.57 -16.60
N LEU A 30 9.05 2.48 -16.26
CA LEU A 30 8.26 1.25 -16.33
C LEU A 30 7.16 1.41 -17.37
N THR A 31 7.06 0.42 -18.25
CA THR A 31 5.93 0.28 -19.21
C THR A 31 4.87 -0.58 -18.54
N VAL A 32 3.68 -0.03 -18.31
CA VAL A 32 2.54 -0.75 -17.71
C VAL A 32 1.60 -1.20 -18.82
N GLY A 33 1.39 -2.52 -18.93
CA GLY A 33 0.31 -3.12 -19.71
C GLY A 33 -0.97 -3.20 -18.87
N LEU A 34 -2.05 -2.62 -19.36
CA LEU A 34 -3.38 -2.63 -18.75
C LEU A 34 -4.11 -3.93 -19.07
N ILE A 35 -4.59 -4.65 -18.05
CA ILE A 35 -5.65 -5.66 -18.18
C ILE A 35 -6.58 -5.49 -16.98
N ALA A 36 -7.85 -5.17 -17.25
CA ALA A 36 -8.93 -5.15 -16.27
C ALA A 36 -9.86 -6.36 -16.45
N PRO A 37 -10.35 -6.99 -15.39
CA PRO A 37 -11.62 -7.71 -15.41
C PRO A 37 -12.68 -7.07 -14.53
N ALA A 38 -13.92 -7.13 -14.98
CA ALA A 38 -15.11 -6.73 -14.25
C ALA A 38 -15.48 -7.77 -13.19
N VAL A 39 -15.97 -7.35 -12.03
CA VAL A 39 -16.46 -8.24 -10.96
C VAL A 39 -17.84 -7.80 -10.50
N GLU A 40 -18.74 -8.78 -10.40
CA GLU A 40 -20.12 -8.67 -9.93
C GLU A 40 -20.22 -8.50 -8.41
N GLU A 41 -21.26 -7.77 -7.97
CA GLU A 41 -21.57 -7.52 -6.55
C GLU A 41 -22.16 -8.75 -5.86
N THR A 42 -21.67 -9.09 -4.67
CA THR A 42 -22.32 -10.04 -3.75
C THR A 42 -22.44 -9.51 -2.32
N SER A 43 -23.52 -9.93 -1.69
CA SER A 43 -24.17 -9.48 -0.46
C SER A 43 -23.30 -9.58 0.82
N ARG A 44 -23.57 -8.65 1.74
CA ARG A 44 -22.93 -8.44 3.04
C ARG A 44 -23.48 -9.36 4.12
N GLU A 45 -22.60 -9.95 4.93
CA GLU A 45 -22.93 -10.42 6.28
C GLU A 45 -21.94 -9.85 7.33
N THR A 46 -22.44 -9.78 8.57
CA THR A 46 -21.95 -8.98 9.68
C THR A 46 -20.59 -9.41 10.18
N ALA A 47 -19.56 -8.59 9.94
CA ALA A 47 -18.26 -8.69 10.57
C ALA A 47 -18.19 -7.74 11.78
N ASP A 48 -17.45 -8.16 12.79
CA ASP A 48 -17.17 -7.53 14.06
C ASP A 48 -16.90 -6.00 13.94
N GLU A 49 -17.62 -5.18 14.68
CA GLU A 49 -17.79 -3.74 14.43
C GLU A 49 -16.53 -2.86 14.57
N HIS A 50 -15.38 -3.42 14.99
CA HIS A 50 -14.21 -2.64 15.39
C HIS A 50 -12.90 -2.90 14.61
N THR A 51 -12.84 -3.83 13.70
CA THR A 51 -11.60 -4.18 12.96
C THR A 51 -11.52 -3.48 11.61
N SER A 52 -10.44 -2.70 11.38
CA SER A 52 -10.12 -2.17 10.06
C SER A 52 -9.77 -3.29 9.08
N GLU A 53 -10.15 -3.16 7.82
CA GLU A 53 -9.96 -4.15 6.76
C GLU A 53 -8.86 -3.74 5.77
N PRO A 54 -8.22 -4.70 5.08
CA PRO A 54 -7.37 -4.40 3.93
C PRO A 54 -8.23 -3.95 2.73
N ILE A 55 -7.67 -3.14 1.85
CA ILE A 55 -8.24 -2.86 0.55
C ILE A 55 -7.79 -3.99 -0.37
N LYS A 56 -8.70 -4.89 -0.71
CA LYS A 56 -8.40 -6.11 -1.47
C LYS A 56 -8.39 -5.88 -2.97
N ASP A 57 -9.30 -5.03 -3.46
CA ASP A 57 -9.44 -4.76 -4.88
C ASP A 57 -8.41 -3.72 -5.35
N MET A 58 -7.67 -4.06 -6.40
CA MET A 58 -6.73 -3.16 -7.06
C MET A 58 -7.44 -1.98 -7.74
N ALA A 59 -8.69 -2.17 -8.19
CA ALA A 59 -9.49 -1.10 -8.76
C ALA A 59 -9.84 -0.04 -7.71
N ASP A 60 -10.14 -0.44 -6.48
CA ASP A 60 -10.39 0.50 -5.39
C ASP A 60 -9.12 1.29 -5.00
N ILE A 61 -7.96 0.64 -5.02
CA ILE A 61 -6.67 1.35 -4.81
C ILE A 61 -6.49 2.45 -5.87
N LEU A 62 -6.76 2.13 -7.13
CA LEU A 62 -6.66 3.08 -8.23
C LEU A 62 -7.71 4.21 -8.10
N ARG A 63 -8.96 3.87 -7.78
CA ARG A 63 -10.06 4.84 -7.57
C ARG A 63 -9.73 5.82 -6.44
N ILE A 64 -9.18 5.34 -5.33
CA ILE A 64 -8.76 6.19 -4.20
C ILE A 64 -7.68 7.18 -4.66
N SER A 65 -6.64 6.69 -5.35
CA SER A 65 -5.56 7.55 -5.83
C SER A 65 -6.08 8.61 -6.81
N GLN A 66 -6.88 8.21 -7.79
CA GLN A 66 -7.49 9.12 -8.78
C GLN A 66 -8.39 10.17 -8.11
N TYR A 67 -9.22 9.77 -7.15
CA TYR A 67 -10.07 10.69 -6.39
C TYR A 67 -9.26 11.74 -5.64
N LEU A 68 -8.17 11.32 -4.98
CA LEU A 68 -7.32 12.24 -4.22
C LEU A 68 -6.57 13.22 -5.15
N ILE A 69 -6.07 12.73 -6.29
CA ILE A 69 -5.41 13.58 -7.29
C ILE A 69 -6.39 14.56 -7.92
N ALA A 70 -7.59 14.11 -8.30
CA ALA A 70 -8.63 14.96 -8.88
C ALA A 70 -9.18 16.02 -7.90
N SER A 71 -8.95 15.82 -6.61
CA SER A 71 -9.32 16.76 -5.54
C SER A 71 -8.15 17.62 -5.04
N ASP A 72 -7.02 17.66 -5.75
CA ASP A 72 -5.78 18.36 -5.39
C ASP A 72 -5.20 17.96 -4.01
N ARG A 73 -5.56 16.76 -3.52
CA ARG A 73 -5.12 16.22 -2.23
C ARG A 73 -3.84 15.40 -2.38
N TYR A 74 -2.80 16.00 -2.94
CA TYR A 74 -1.54 15.32 -3.30
C TYR A 74 -0.81 14.74 -2.09
N ARG A 75 -0.82 15.43 -0.92
CA ARG A 75 -0.26 14.90 0.33
C ARG A 75 -0.98 13.63 0.77
N ASP A 76 -2.31 13.62 0.69
CA ASP A 76 -3.13 12.48 1.12
C ASP A 76 -2.97 11.31 0.15
N ASN A 77 -2.82 11.58 -1.15
CA ASN A 77 -2.46 10.57 -2.14
C ASN A 77 -1.08 9.96 -1.84
N MET A 78 -0.07 10.78 -1.59
CA MET A 78 1.26 10.32 -1.21
C MET A 78 1.21 9.49 0.09
N LEU A 79 0.47 9.93 1.12
CA LEU A 79 0.26 9.19 2.36
C LEU A 79 -0.36 7.82 2.11
N PHE A 80 -1.38 7.74 1.27
CA PHE A 80 -2.06 6.51 0.91
C PHE A 80 -1.11 5.55 0.18
N ILE A 81 -0.49 5.99 -0.91
CA ILE A 81 0.42 5.15 -1.72
C ILE A 81 1.64 4.70 -0.93
N VAL A 82 2.31 5.58 -0.20
CA VAL A 82 3.46 5.22 0.65
C VAL A 82 3.03 4.25 1.75
N GLY A 83 1.87 4.47 2.35
CA GLY A 83 1.33 3.64 3.41
C GLY A 83 1.09 2.19 2.99
N ILE A 84 0.47 1.97 1.84
CA ILE A 84 0.19 0.63 1.31
C ILE A 84 1.43 -0.05 0.69
N ASN A 85 2.48 0.69 0.35
CA ASN A 85 3.71 0.14 -0.23
C ASN A 85 4.82 -0.13 0.79
N PHE A 86 4.88 0.58 1.91
CA PHE A 86 5.88 0.35 2.95
C PHE A 86 5.38 -0.57 4.07
N GLY A 87 4.07 -0.64 4.28
CA GLY A 87 3.47 -1.46 5.33
C GLY A 87 3.98 -1.09 6.73
N LEU A 88 4.34 0.16 6.96
CA LEU A 88 4.80 0.68 8.25
C LEU A 88 3.62 0.87 9.22
N ARG A 89 3.90 0.88 10.53
CA ARG A 89 2.93 1.38 11.49
C ARG A 89 2.73 2.88 11.30
N VAL A 90 1.52 3.36 11.52
CA VAL A 90 1.19 4.80 11.35
C VAL A 90 2.09 5.71 12.19
N SER A 91 2.55 5.25 13.37
CA SER A 91 3.49 5.98 14.22
C SER A 91 4.85 6.22 13.56
N ASP A 92 5.27 5.27 12.74
CA ASP A 92 6.55 5.32 12.03
C ASP A 92 6.38 5.99 10.67
N LEU A 93 5.30 5.65 9.95
CA LEU A 93 4.94 6.23 8.66
C LEU A 93 4.88 7.76 8.73
N ARG A 94 4.11 8.30 9.68
CA ARG A 94 3.89 9.76 9.80
C ARG A 94 5.14 10.58 10.08
N THR A 95 6.21 9.95 10.54
CA THR A 95 7.46 10.63 10.91
C THR A 95 8.57 10.49 9.87
N LEU A 96 8.28 9.91 8.72
CA LEU A 96 9.21 9.90 7.59
C LEU A 96 9.46 11.31 7.07
N ARG A 97 10.70 11.54 6.66
CA ARG A 97 11.13 12.81 6.05
C ARG A 97 11.52 12.59 4.59
N PHE A 98 11.54 13.64 3.80
CA PHE A 98 12.02 13.55 2.43
C PHE A 98 13.48 13.06 2.39
N SER A 99 14.31 13.45 3.35
CA SER A 99 15.67 12.94 3.49
C SER A 99 15.79 11.43 3.73
N ASP A 100 14.72 10.73 4.13
CA ASP A 100 14.73 9.26 4.20
C ASP A 100 14.68 8.65 2.79
N LEU A 101 13.99 9.29 1.85
CA LEU A 101 13.75 8.79 0.49
C LEU A 101 14.68 9.41 -0.56
N ILE A 102 15.13 10.62 -0.34
CA ILE A 102 15.87 11.45 -1.31
C ILE A 102 17.25 11.77 -0.75
N THR A 103 18.27 11.73 -1.59
CA THR A 103 19.66 12.07 -1.26
C THR A 103 19.90 13.58 -1.27
N GLY A 104 21.06 14.02 -0.80
CA GLY A 104 21.43 15.44 -0.83
C GLY A 104 21.61 16.03 -2.23
N ASP A 105 21.83 15.20 -3.23
CA ASP A 105 21.87 15.52 -4.67
C ASP A 105 20.51 15.31 -5.36
N PHE A 106 19.45 15.24 -4.57
CA PHE A 106 18.04 15.14 -5.00
C PHE A 106 17.70 13.92 -5.86
N ALA A 107 18.42 12.82 -5.72
CA ALA A 107 18.09 11.55 -6.32
C ALA A 107 17.31 10.67 -5.34
N PHE A 108 16.41 9.80 -5.84
CA PHE A 108 15.80 8.78 -4.99
C PHE A 108 16.81 7.75 -4.55
N LYS A 109 16.75 7.37 -3.28
CA LYS A 109 17.49 6.24 -2.72
C LYS A 109 16.83 4.92 -3.16
N ASP A 110 17.61 3.86 -3.28
CA ASP A 110 17.05 2.51 -3.47
C ASP A 110 16.31 2.01 -2.22
N SER A 111 16.81 2.38 -1.04
CA SER A 111 16.24 1.94 0.24
C SER A 111 16.71 2.83 1.40
N PHE A 112 16.00 2.78 2.51
CA PHE A 112 16.41 3.41 3.77
C PHE A 112 16.25 2.46 4.96
N LEU A 113 16.83 2.82 6.11
CA LEU A 113 16.76 2.04 7.34
C LEU A 113 15.85 2.75 8.34
N ILE A 114 14.92 2.01 8.95
CA ILE A 114 14.04 2.52 9.99
C ILE A 114 14.14 1.66 11.25
N LEU A 115 14.17 2.33 12.42
CA LEU A 115 14.02 1.70 13.72
C LEU A 115 12.58 1.91 14.22
N GLU A 116 11.73 0.89 14.07
CA GLU A 116 10.31 0.98 14.46
C GLU A 116 10.14 1.28 15.96
N ARG A 117 9.38 2.32 16.31
CA ARG A 117 9.22 2.86 17.67
C ARG A 117 8.70 1.84 18.68
N LYS A 118 7.68 1.03 18.29
CA LYS A 118 7.07 0.04 19.19
C LYS A 118 8.05 -1.06 19.62
N THR A 119 9.04 -1.36 18.80
CA THR A 119 10.04 -2.42 19.07
C THR A 119 11.32 -1.88 19.69
N LYS A 120 11.46 -0.55 19.82
CA LYS A 120 12.66 0.11 20.35
C LYS A 120 12.99 -0.31 21.78
N ASN A 121 11.96 -0.59 22.61
CA ASN A 121 12.13 -0.90 24.04
C ASN A 121 11.96 -2.40 24.36
N THR A 122 11.46 -3.22 23.44
CA THR A 122 11.10 -4.62 23.71
C THR A 122 12.09 -5.64 23.15
N ARG A 123 12.99 -5.26 22.25
CA ARG A 123 13.99 -6.17 21.68
C ARG A 123 15.34 -5.96 22.32
N LYS A 124 15.96 -7.06 22.81
CA LYS A 124 17.35 -7.08 23.28
C LYS A 124 18.36 -6.58 22.23
N HIS A 125 18.05 -6.73 20.94
CA HIS A 125 18.83 -6.21 19.82
C HIS A 125 17.97 -5.32 18.95
N LYS A 126 18.27 -4.03 18.91
CA LYS A 126 17.66 -3.04 18.03
C LYS A 126 18.06 -3.36 16.58
N LYS A 127 17.21 -4.02 15.80
CA LYS A 127 17.45 -4.24 14.38
C LYS A 127 16.72 -3.18 13.55
N ASN A 128 17.47 -2.43 12.77
CA ASN A 128 16.92 -1.58 11.74
C ASN A 128 16.26 -2.45 10.66
N ARG A 129 15.07 -2.05 10.22
CA ARG A 129 14.40 -2.64 9.09
C ARG A 129 14.76 -1.86 7.83
N ARG A 130 15.22 -2.54 6.80
CA ARG A 130 15.43 -1.95 5.48
C ARG A 130 14.11 -1.89 4.73
N ILE A 131 13.79 -0.72 4.20
CA ILE A 131 12.63 -0.47 3.36
C ILE A 131 13.14 -0.13 1.97
N THR A 132 12.69 -0.86 0.96
CA THR A 132 12.99 -0.59 -0.45
C THR A 132 11.97 0.38 -1.01
N ILE A 133 12.43 1.36 -1.76
CA ILE A 133 11.58 2.37 -2.41
C ILE A 133 11.25 1.86 -3.81
N ASN A 134 9.96 1.69 -4.10
CA ASN A 134 9.48 1.25 -5.40
C ASN A 134 8.97 2.44 -6.24
N ASN A 135 8.69 2.17 -7.51
CA ASN A 135 8.28 3.22 -8.45
C ASN A 135 6.97 3.91 -8.06
N ALA A 136 5.99 3.16 -7.51
CA ALA A 136 4.73 3.76 -7.08
C ALA A 136 4.94 4.83 -5.99
N VAL A 137 5.87 4.58 -5.07
CA VAL A 137 6.26 5.56 -4.06
C VAL A 137 7.00 6.74 -4.69
N MET A 138 7.93 6.48 -5.60
CA MET A 138 8.65 7.56 -6.32
C MET A 138 7.67 8.46 -7.08
N ASP A 139 6.69 7.86 -7.77
CA ASP A 139 5.67 8.58 -8.52
C ASP A 139 4.80 9.47 -7.62
N ALA A 140 4.33 8.92 -6.50
CA ALA A 140 3.50 9.67 -5.56
C ALA A 140 4.26 10.83 -4.90
N VAL A 141 5.54 10.62 -4.57
CA VAL A 141 6.41 11.67 -4.02
C VAL A 141 6.69 12.74 -5.07
N THR A 142 7.01 12.35 -6.30
CA THR A 142 7.25 13.30 -7.40
C THR A 142 6.02 14.15 -7.66
N LEU A 143 4.84 13.52 -7.76
CA LEU A 143 3.58 14.23 -7.96
C LEU A 143 3.31 15.27 -6.85
N TYR A 144 3.60 14.90 -5.60
CA TYR A 144 3.47 15.84 -4.47
C TYR A 144 4.43 17.02 -4.62
N LEU A 145 5.70 16.78 -4.95
CA LEU A 145 6.72 17.82 -5.12
C LEU A 145 6.40 18.76 -6.30
N GLU A 146 5.86 18.23 -7.39
CA GLU A 146 5.44 19.03 -8.55
C GLU A 146 4.30 20.02 -8.22
N ASN A 147 3.49 19.70 -7.20
CA ASN A 147 2.34 20.51 -6.80
C ASN A 147 2.52 21.24 -5.47
N THR A 148 3.69 21.12 -4.84
CA THR A 148 3.97 21.74 -3.54
C THR A 148 5.32 22.44 -3.60
N PRO A 149 5.35 23.79 -3.67
CA PRO A 149 6.61 24.54 -3.74
C PRO A 149 7.35 24.55 -2.38
N ASN A 150 8.65 24.82 -2.42
CA ASN A 150 9.51 25.08 -1.26
C ASN A 150 9.64 23.93 -0.25
N VAL A 151 9.48 22.69 -0.69
CA VAL A 151 9.69 21.50 0.15
C VAL A 151 11.18 21.28 0.38
N ARG A 152 11.57 21.03 1.64
CA ARG A 152 12.96 20.79 2.06
C ARG A 152 13.19 19.31 2.35
N LEU A 153 14.40 18.83 2.20
CA LEU A 153 14.79 17.46 2.57
C LEU A 153 14.52 17.15 4.05
N SER A 154 14.61 18.15 4.92
CA SER A 154 14.33 18.02 6.36
C SER A 154 12.84 17.91 6.70
N ASP A 155 11.95 18.26 5.78
CA ASP A 155 10.52 18.29 6.04
C ASP A 155 9.94 16.86 6.15
N TYR A 156 8.85 16.74 6.91
CA TYR A 156 8.11 15.47 6.96
C TYR A 156 7.41 15.22 5.62
N LEU A 157 7.36 13.95 5.19
CA LEU A 157 6.59 13.58 3.99
C LEU A 157 5.12 13.96 4.11
N PHE A 158 4.58 13.91 5.32
CA PHE A 158 3.18 14.17 5.60
C PHE A 158 3.06 15.29 6.63
N PRO A 159 3.25 16.56 6.23
CA PRO A 159 3.14 17.69 7.13
C PRO A 159 1.68 17.86 7.61
N SER A 160 1.52 18.43 8.80
CA SER A 160 0.22 18.82 9.32
C SER A 160 -0.26 20.07 8.60
N GLU A 161 -1.48 20.03 8.05
CA GLU A 161 -2.19 21.20 7.49
C GLU A 161 -3.24 21.75 8.46
N SER A 162 -3.20 21.33 9.72
CA SER A 162 -4.14 21.80 10.73
C SER A 162 -3.81 23.22 11.15
N ASN A 163 -4.79 24.12 11.18
CA ASN A 163 -4.67 25.48 11.70
C ASN A 163 -4.25 25.53 13.19
N HIS A 164 -4.34 24.40 13.89
CA HIS A 164 -3.91 24.24 15.29
C HIS A 164 -2.57 23.48 15.42
N GLY A 165 -2.01 22.97 14.31
CA GLY A 165 -0.70 22.34 14.29
C GLY A 165 0.41 23.38 14.24
N LYS A 166 1.55 23.10 14.92
CA LYS A 166 2.75 23.91 14.71
C LYS A 166 3.28 23.63 13.29
N GLU A 167 3.69 24.71 12.62
CA GLU A 167 4.35 24.59 11.33
C GLU A 167 5.54 23.63 11.41
N GLY A 168 5.66 22.72 10.43
CA GLY A 168 6.73 21.74 10.41
C GLY A 168 6.50 20.48 11.25
N GLU A 169 5.32 20.28 11.87
CA GLU A 169 4.98 19.02 12.56
C GLU A 169 4.38 17.99 11.58
N PRO A 170 4.58 16.69 11.86
CA PRO A 170 3.98 15.63 11.05
C PRO A 170 2.49 15.51 11.33
N ILE A 171 1.73 15.09 10.34
CA ILE A 171 0.29 14.83 10.45
C ILE A 171 -0.05 13.99 11.68
N HIS A 172 -1.12 14.31 12.38
CA HIS A 172 -1.56 13.56 13.55
C HIS A 172 -2.27 12.25 13.15
N ARG A 173 -2.12 11.19 13.96
CA ARG A 173 -2.75 9.89 13.71
C ARG A 173 -4.26 10.00 13.48
N ASN A 174 -4.96 10.79 14.31
CA ASN A 174 -6.41 10.96 14.18
C ASN A 174 -6.81 11.66 12.90
N SER A 175 -5.94 12.54 12.36
CA SER A 175 -6.16 13.17 11.06
C SER A 175 -6.06 12.15 9.92
N ILE A 176 -5.07 11.25 9.98
CA ILE A 176 -4.94 10.14 9.01
C ILE A 176 -6.19 9.25 9.06
N ASP A 177 -6.64 8.89 10.26
CA ASP A 177 -7.84 8.06 10.43
C ASP A 177 -9.08 8.74 9.84
N ARG A 178 -9.25 10.05 10.08
CA ARG A 178 -10.35 10.85 9.51
C ARG A 178 -10.27 10.92 7.98
N ILE A 179 -9.08 11.11 7.41
CA ILE A 179 -8.85 11.13 5.96
C ILE A 179 -9.29 9.81 5.35
N LEU A 180 -8.83 8.67 5.88
CA LEU A 180 -9.14 7.35 5.34
C LEU A 180 -10.64 7.03 5.44
N LYS A 181 -11.28 7.33 6.56
CA LYS A 181 -12.74 7.16 6.73
C LYS A 181 -13.53 8.07 5.79
N GLY A 182 -13.07 9.31 5.59
CA GLY A 182 -13.66 10.23 4.63
C GLY A 182 -13.63 9.68 3.21
N ILE A 183 -12.46 9.21 2.75
CA ILE A 183 -12.28 8.59 1.43
C ILE A 183 -13.23 7.40 1.25
N ALA A 184 -13.28 6.49 2.24
CA ALA A 184 -14.16 5.32 2.18
C ALA A 184 -15.63 5.72 2.02
N LYS A 185 -16.06 6.75 2.77
CA LYS A 185 -17.42 7.30 2.69
C LYS A 185 -17.70 7.93 1.32
N ASP A 186 -16.80 8.80 0.85
CA ASP A 186 -17.00 9.57 -0.38
C ASP A 186 -17.03 8.68 -1.63
N LEU A 187 -16.27 7.60 -1.62
CA LEU A 187 -16.23 6.63 -2.71
C LEU A 187 -17.21 5.45 -2.54
N GLY A 188 -17.97 5.42 -1.45
CA GLY A 188 -18.90 4.32 -1.17
C GLY A 188 -18.21 2.96 -0.98
N LEU A 189 -16.94 2.95 -0.52
CA LEU A 189 -16.21 1.71 -0.29
C LEU A 189 -16.83 0.97 0.89
N GLY A 190 -17.12 -0.31 0.72
CA GLY A 190 -17.69 -1.15 1.76
C GLY A 190 -16.74 -1.43 2.94
N ASN A 191 -15.46 -1.16 2.75
CA ASN A 191 -14.41 -1.51 3.70
C ASN A 191 -14.34 -0.53 4.87
N LYS A 192 -14.13 -1.05 6.06
CA LYS A 192 -13.84 -0.25 7.26
C LYS A 192 -12.40 0.28 7.20
N MET A 193 -12.18 1.40 6.51
CA MET A 193 -10.88 2.00 6.37
C MET A 193 -10.46 2.78 7.62
N ALA A 194 -9.28 2.46 8.14
CA ALA A 194 -8.62 3.14 9.25
C ALA A 194 -7.09 3.11 9.06
N THR A 195 -6.35 3.68 10.00
CA THR A 195 -4.87 3.74 9.90
C THR A 195 -4.19 2.38 9.74
N HIS A 196 -4.77 1.30 10.27
CA HIS A 196 -4.24 -0.06 10.11
C HIS A 196 -4.55 -0.66 8.73
N SER A 197 -5.56 -0.16 8.01
CA SER A 197 -5.90 -0.66 6.66
C SER A 197 -4.74 -0.53 5.69
N LEU A 198 -3.95 0.55 5.76
CA LEU A 198 -2.78 0.73 4.90
C LEU A 198 -1.78 -0.43 5.04
N ARG A 199 -1.47 -0.81 6.28
CA ARG A 199 -0.53 -1.89 6.56
C ARG A 199 -1.13 -3.27 6.29
N LYS A 200 -2.44 -3.46 6.51
CA LYS A 200 -3.16 -4.67 6.16
C LYS A 200 -3.20 -4.87 4.64
N THR A 201 -3.45 -3.80 3.87
CA THR A 201 -3.41 -3.82 2.40
C THR A 201 -2.04 -4.25 1.88
N PHE A 202 -0.95 -3.71 2.44
CA PHE A 202 0.40 -4.19 2.12
C PHE A 202 0.55 -5.71 2.34
N ALA A 203 0.11 -6.20 3.50
CA ALA A 203 0.25 -7.62 3.84
C ALA A 203 -0.58 -8.51 2.91
N TYR A 204 -1.83 -8.14 2.67
CA TYR A 204 -2.75 -8.85 1.79
C TYR A 204 -2.16 -8.99 0.37
N HIS A 205 -1.78 -7.88 -0.26
CA HIS A 205 -1.25 -7.94 -1.62
C HIS A 205 0.10 -8.66 -1.71
N GLN A 206 0.94 -8.59 -0.68
CA GLN A 206 2.17 -9.38 -0.62
C GLN A 206 1.90 -10.89 -0.60
N MET A 207 0.82 -11.34 0.05
CA MET A 207 0.42 -12.75 0.03
C MET A 207 -0.16 -13.13 -1.32
N VAL A 208 -1.15 -12.39 -1.83
CA VAL A 208 -1.80 -12.68 -3.11
C VAL A 208 -0.79 -12.72 -4.26
N MET A 209 0.11 -11.72 -4.35
CA MET A 209 1.15 -11.67 -5.39
C MET A 209 2.17 -12.80 -5.31
N SER A 210 2.27 -13.49 -4.17
CA SER A 210 3.14 -14.67 -4.02
C SER A 210 2.42 -15.99 -4.29
N GLY A 211 1.17 -15.97 -4.74
CA GLY A 211 0.33 -17.18 -4.84
C GLY A 211 0.05 -17.84 -3.49
N ASN A 212 -0.03 -17.04 -2.43
CA ASN A 212 -0.22 -17.50 -1.04
C ASN A 212 0.89 -18.41 -0.53
N ASP A 213 2.13 -18.24 -0.99
CA ASP A 213 3.30 -19.00 -0.54
C ASP A 213 3.46 -18.90 1.00
N PRO A 214 3.48 -20.02 1.74
CA PRO A 214 3.67 -20.04 3.19
C PRO A 214 4.97 -19.34 3.65
N ARG A 215 6.01 -19.34 2.83
CA ARG A 215 7.26 -18.61 3.11
C ARG A 215 7.03 -17.12 3.19
N LYS A 216 6.11 -16.57 2.38
CA LYS A 216 5.75 -15.16 2.41
C LYS A 216 5.08 -14.81 3.73
N LEU A 217 4.23 -15.69 4.27
CA LEU A 217 3.61 -15.50 5.58
C LEU A 217 4.67 -15.36 6.70
N LEU A 218 5.66 -16.25 6.71
CA LEU A 218 6.77 -16.18 7.68
C LEU A 218 7.61 -14.91 7.50
N LEU A 219 7.81 -14.48 6.25
CA LEU A 219 8.49 -13.22 5.95
C LEU A 219 7.72 -12.03 6.51
N LEU A 220 6.39 -11.96 6.26
CA LEU A 220 5.52 -10.92 6.79
C LEU A 220 5.48 -10.92 8.32
N GLN A 221 5.39 -12.11 8.95
CA GLN A 221 5.49 -12.25 10.40
C GLN A 221 6.77 -11.62 10.94
N LYS A 222 7.91 -11.91 10.32
CA LYS A 222 9.22 -11.35 10.69
C LYS A 222 9.28 -9.84 10.45
N MET A 223 8.76 -9.37 9.30
CA MET A 223 8.72 -7.94 8.95
C MET A 223 7.86 -7.15 9.94
N PHE A 224 6.73 -7.70 10.36
CA PHE A 224 5.79 -7.04 11.26
C PHE A 224 6.17 -7.20 12.74
N GLY A 225 7.04 -8.15 13.05
CA GLY A 225 7.42 -8.47 14.41
C GLY A 225 6.27 -9.13 15.19
N HIS A 226 5.43 -9.89 14.51
CA HIS A 226 4.36 -10.66 15.13
C HIS A 226 4.95 -11.89 15.84
N SER A 227 4.41 -12.24 17.01
CA SER A 227 4.89 -13.37 17.79
C SER A 227 4.46 -14.72 17.21
N THR A 228 3.34 -14.76 16.49
CA THR A 228 2.78 -15.98 15.87
C THR A 228 2.39 -15.74 14.40
N ALA A 229 2.36 -16.81 13.62
CA ALA A 229 1.83 -16.77 12.25
C ALA A 229 0.32 -16.47 12.24
N ALA A 230 -0.44 -16.94 13.23
CA ALA A 230 -1.87 -16.64 13.39
C ALA A 230 -2.13 -15.15 13.44
N GLN A 231 -1.37 -14.37 14.23
CA GLN A 231 -1.48 -12.90 14.25
C GLN A 231 -1.25 -12.28 12.88
N THR A 232 -0.44 -12.89 12.04
CA THR A 232 -0.18 -12.38 10.68
C THR A 232 -1.34 -12.72 9.76
N LEU A 233 -1.94 -13.90 9.88
CA LEU A 233 -3.13 -14.33 9.14
C LEU A 233 -4.33 -13.44 9.47
N ASP A 234 -4.61 -13.20 10.75
CA ASP A 234 -5.65 -12.26 11.20
C ASP A 234 -5.41 -10.86 10.64
N TYR A 235 -4.15 -10.49 10.51
CA TYR A 235 -3.75 -9.18 10.00
C TYR A 235 -3.92 -9.06 8.48
N ILE A 236 -3.74 -10.14 7.74
CA ILE A 236 -3.98 -10.22 6.29
C ILE A 236 -5.48 -10.18 6.00
N GLY A 237 -6.32 -10.58 6.96
CA GLY A 237 -7.77 -10.55 6.86
C GLY A 237 -8.32 -11.73 6.09
N ILE A 238 -8.05 -12.95 6.59
CA ILE A 238 -8.82 -14.12 6.18
C ILE A 238 -10.27 -13.89 6.59
N THR A 239 -11.17 -13.87 5.60
CA THR A 239 -12.59 -13.60 5.82
C THR A 239 -13.39 -14.87 6.05
N GLY A 240 -14.59 -14.73 6.66
CA GLY A 240 -15.58 -15.79 6.69
C GLY A 240 -15.90 -16.35 5.31
N GLU A 241 -15.92 -15.48 4.29
CA GLU A 241 -16.13 -15.87 2.88
C GLU A 241 -15.03 -16.80 2.35
N GLU A 242 -13.76 -16.56 2.68
CA GLU A 242 -12.66 -17.47 2.30
C GLU A 242 -12.78 -18.82 3.01
N ILE A 243 -13.25 -18.83 4.26
CA ILE A 243 -13.54 -20.07 5.00
C ILE A 243 -14.72 -20.79 4.37
N GLU A 244 -15.80 -20.09 4.05
CA GLU A 244 -16.96 -20.69 3.34
C GLU A 244 -16.58 -21.21 1.95
N ALA A 245 -15.79 -20.46 1.19
CA ALA A 245 -15.29 -20.90 -0.11
C ALA A 245 -14.48 -22.21 0.02
N ALA A 246 -13.65 -22.32 1.07
CA ALA A 246 -12.92 -23.57 1.34
C ALA A 246 -13.87 -24.77 1.57
N TYR A 247 -14.98 -24.55 2.28
CA TYR A 247 -15.99 -25.59 2.44
C TYR A 247 -16.75 -25.89 1.15
N ARG A 248 -17.15 -24.87 0.40
CA ARG A 248 -17.90 -25.05 -0.86
C ARG A 248 -17.08 -25.74 -1.95
N ASN A 249 -15.77 -25.44 -1.99
CA ASN A 249 -14.87 -26.01 -2.98
C ASN A 249 -14.43 -27.46 -2.61
N LEU A 250 -14.70 -27.92 -1.40
CA LEU A 250 -14.40 -29.27 -0.97
C LEU A 250 -15.56 -30.20 -1.33
N ASN A 251 -15.69 -30.59 -2.59
CA ASN A 251 -16.75 -31.45 -3.12
C ASN A 251 -16.36 -32.94 -3.10
N LEU A 252 -15.85 -33.43 -1.97
CA LEU A 252 -15.47 -34.83 -1.83
C LEU A 252 -16.71 -35.71 -1.98
N GLY A 253 -16.72 -36.59 -2.99
CA GLY A 253 -17.82 -37.55 -3.25
C GLY A 253 -19.03 -36.94 -3.95
N SER A 254 -18.94 -35.74 -4.53
CA SER A 254 -19.97 -35.17 -5.41
C SER A 254 -20.10 -36.04 -6.68
N LEU A 255 -21.30 -36.58 -6.91
CA LEU A 255 -21.58 -37.43 -8.05
C LEU A 255 -21.81 -36.65 -9.36
N THR A 256 -21.84 -35.33 -9.33
CA THR A 256 -22.35 -34.51 -10.44
C THR A 256 -21.30 -33.79 -11.28
N GLU A 257 -20.08 -33.51 -10.79
CA GLU A 257 -19.13 -32.72 -11.56
C GLU A 257 -17.72 -33.33 -11.70
N ASN A 258 -17.24 -34.11 -10.78
CA ASN A 258 -15.85 -34.59 -10.81
C ASN A 258 -15.65 -36.01 -11.37
N TYR A 259 -16.69 -36.81 -11.50
CA TYR A 259 -16.57 -38.19 -12.03
C TYR A 259 -16.71 -38.32 -13.53
N LEU A 260 -17.20 -37.27 -14.22
CA LEU A 260 -17.37 -37.31 -15.68
C LEU A 260 -16.11 -36.95 -16.46
N VAL A 261 -15.14 -36.30 -15.82
CA VAL A 261 -13.90 -35.88 -16.50
C VAL A 261 -12.85 -36.99 -16.46
N ASP A 262 -12.73 -37.74 -15.36
CA ASP A 262 -11.72 -38.78 -15.24
C ASP A 262 -12.14 -40.11 -15.92
N SER A 263 -13.43 -40.36 -16.09
CA SER A 263 -13.89 -41.54 -16.83
C SER A 263 -13.72 -41.49 -18.34
N MET A 264 -13.55 -40.29 -18.91
CA MET A 264 -13.29 -40.12 -20.34
C MET A 264 -11.81 -40.22 -20.74
N VAL A 265 -10.89 -40.32 -19.78
CA VAL A 265 -9.44 -40.42 -20.05
C VAL A 265 -8.92 -41.85 -20.09
N TYR A 266 -9.71 -42.84 -19.59
CA TYR A 266 -9.26 -44.24 -19.50
C TYR A 266 -9.81 -45.18 -20.60
N GLU A 267 -10.54 -44.68 -21.60
CA GLU A 267 -11.10 -45.54 -22.66
C GLU A 267 -10.38 -45.48 -24.02
N SER A 268 -9.15 -44.94 -24.11
CA SER A 268 -8.50 -44.77 -25.42
C SER A 268 -7.22 -45.59 -25.68
N ASP A 269 -6.83 -46.54 -24.80
CA ASP A 269 -5.58 -47.31 -25.00
C ASP A 269 -5.70 -48.83 -25.13
N ASP A 270 -6.87 -49.39 -25.43
CA ASP A 270 -7.01 -50.83 -25.68
C ASP A 270 -7.67 -51.18 -27.03
N GLU A 271 -7.08 -50.74 -28.13
CA GLU A 271 -7.28 -51.38 -29.44
C GLU A 271 -6.08 -51.09 -30.37
N ALA A 272 -4.99 -51.86 -30.21
CA ALA A 272 -4.06 -52.14 -31.31
C ALA A 272 -3.18 -53.33 -30.98
N VAL A 273 -3.67 -54.57 -31.33
CA VAL A 273 -2.81 -55.72 -31.69
C VAL A 273 -3.37 -56.31 -32.98
#